data_168d49091354298c2a5f3ee3d6a2bbdf
#
_entry.id   168d49091354298c2a5f3ee3d6a2bbdf
#
_cell.length_a   1.000
_cell.length_b   1.000
_cell.length_c   1.000
_cell.angle_alpha   90.00
_cell.angle_beta   90.00
_cell.angle_gamma   90.00
#
_symmetry.space_group_name_H-M   'P 1'
#
loop_
_entity.id
_entity.type
_entity.pdbx_description
1 polymer ?
#
loop_
_entity_poly.entity_id
_entity_poly.type
_entity_poly.pdbx_seq_one_letter_code
_entity_poly.pdbx_strand_id
1 'polypeptide(L)'
;FWQTSVGGTMEVGGKMIEGAQNIFFAQLADPSTTHFSVEATKFMSGKFPLMIFGLPGAALAMYKTAKPEKKKIVGGLLFSAALTSILTGITEPLEFTFLFVAPFLYLIHCIFAGLAYMLMHILQVGVGMTFSGGLIDLTLFGILPGNGRTNWLMIPLVGIGYFIVYYFLFSFLIKKFNLKTPGREDDDNAEVKLYTKADVNAKKGEVQSGEKSANADDDLSMAIVHGLGGKSNIESVDCCITRLRCTVADSNLVRDDVLKATGAAGVVKAGAGVQVIYGPRVTLIKSNL
;
A
#
# COMPACT_ATOMS: atom_id res chain seq x y z
N PHE A 1 13.24 15.73 4.03
CA PHE A 1 12.24 16.56 4.71
C PHE A 1 12.17 16.26 6.20
N TRP A 2 11.88 15.00 6.60
CA TRP A 2 11.70 14.61 8.00
C TRP A 2 12.94 14.80 8.87
N GLN A 3 14.14 14.78 8.29
CA GLN A 3 15.44 14.81 8.95
C GLN A 3 16.31 15.96 8.48
N THR A 4 15.76 16.91 7.73
CA THR A 4 16.47 18.06 7.18
C THR A 4 15.90 19.37 7.69
N SER A 5 16.65 20.46 7.59
CA SER A 5 16.25 21.81 7.98
C SER A 5 14.94 22.29 7.31
N VAL A 6 14.58 21.73 6.15
CA VAL A 6 13.28 21.99 5.49
C VAL A 6 12.10 21.55 6.37
N GLY A 7 12.27 20.50 7.21
CA GLY A 7 11.29 20.08 8.21
C GLY A 7 11.20 20.97 9.45
N GLY A 8 11.99 22.04 9.50
CA GLY A 8 12.10 22.95 10.62
C GLY A 8 13.33 22.70 11.50
N THR A 9 13.68 23.68 12.32
CA THR A 9 14.73 23.62 13.33
C THR A 9 14.17 24.11 14.65
N MET A 10 14.53 23.44 15.75
CA MET A 10 14.06 23.81 17.09
C MET A 10 15.10 23.43 18.13
N GLU A 11 15.21 24.25 19.16
CA GLU A 11 16.02 23.92 20.34
C GLU A 11 15.23 22.99 21.27
N VAL A 12 15.81 21.82 21.59
CA VAL A 12 15.23 20.87 22.55
C VAL A 12 16.36 20.40 23.47
N GLY A 13 16.19 20.58 24.79
CA GLY A 13 17.19 20.20 25.78
C GLY A 13 18.55 20.87 25.59
N GLY A 14 18.59 22.14 25.14
CA GLY A 14 19.81 22.88 24.88
C GLY A 14 20.55 22.52 23.59
N LYS A 15 19.93 21.72 22.71
CA LYS A 15 20.51 21.34 21.41
C LYS A 15 19.60 21.77 20.28
N MET A 16 20.20 22.31 19.21
CA MET A 16 19.48 22.58 17.96
C MET A 16 19.21 21.26 17.21
N ILE A 17 17.96 20.96 16.99
CA ILE A 17 17.49 19.74 16.30
C ILE A 17 16.85 20.17 14.98
N GLU A 18 17.24 19.50 13.91
CA GLU A 18 16.71 19.71 12.55
C GLU A 18 15.77 18.58 12.14
N GLY A 19 14.71 18.93 11.41
CA GLY A 19 13.77 18.01 10.82
C GLY A 19 12.58 17.68 11.73
N ALA A 20 11.38 17.68 11.15
CA ALA A 20 10.11 17.49 11.83
C ALA A 20 10.07 16.24 12.72
N GLN A 21 10.51 15.10 12.19
CA GLN A 21 10.51 13.83 12.93
C GLN A 21 11.57 13.83 14.04
N ASN A 22 12.77 14.36 13.77
CA ASN A 22 13.84 14.44 14.76
C ASN A 22 13.45 15.33 15.94
N ILE A 23 12.81 16.48 15.67
CA ILE A 23 12.31 17.38 16.71
C ILE A 23 11.28 16.66 17.58
N PHE A 24 10.33 15.94 16.96
CA PHE A 24 9.33 15.18 17.69
C PHE A 24 9.97 14.12 18.61
N PHE A 25 10.91 13.33 18.11
CA PHE A 25 11.59 12.32 18.93
C PHE A 25 12.48 12.91 20.02
N ALA A 26 13.14 14.04 19.75
CA ALA A 26 13.89 14.75 20.78
C ALA A 26 12.95 15.23 21.92
N GLN A 27 11.80 15.79 21.57
CA GLN A 27 10.79 16.21 22.54
C GLN A 27 10.16 15.02 23.29
N LEU A 28 9.96 13.88 22.61
CA LEU A 28 9.45 12.67 23.23
C LEU A 28 10.39 12.15 24.33
N ALA A 29 11.69 12.22 24.06
CA ALA A 29 12.75 11.81 25.01
C ALA A 29 13.00 12.83 26.12
N ASP A 30 12.58 14.08 25.97
CA ASP A 30 12.78 15.15 26.95
C ASP A 30 11.61 15.23 27.95
N PRO A 31 11.83 14.90 29.23
CA PRO A 31 10.79 14.99 30.25
C PRO A 31 10.30 16.41 30.54
N SER A 32 11.08 17.42 30.20
CA SER A 32 10.71 18.83 30.41
C SER A 32 9.70 19.34 29.39
N THR A 33 9.54 18.66 28.26
CA THR A 33 8.57 19.01 27.23
C THR A 33 7.14 18.79 27.75
N THR A 34 6.37 19.85 27.90
CA THR A 34 4.98 19.79 28.36
C THR A 34 3.96 19.53 27.25
N HIS A 35 4.25 20.02 26.05
CA HIS A 35 3.43 19.79 24.84
C HIS A 35 4.33 19.64 23.62
N PHE A 36 4.03 18.68 22.75
CA PHE A 36 4.81 18.48 21.53
C PHE A 36 4.56 19.59 20.53
N SER A 37 5.59 20.01 19.82
CA SER A 37 5.50 21.10 18.85
C SER A 37 4.52 20.75 17.73
N VAL A 38 3.45 21.53 17.64
CA VAL A 38 2.47 21.41 16.56
C VAL A 38 3.11 21.78 15.21
N GLU A 39 4.06 22.72 15.21
CA GLU A 39 4.81 23.08 14.01
C GLU A 39 5.65 21.91 13.48
N ALA A 40 6.28 21.13 14.34
CA ALA A 40 7.03 19.95 13.94
C ALA A 40 6.10 18.82 13.48
N THR A 41 4.93 18.66 14.11
CA THR A 41 4.00 17.56 13.84
C THR A 41 2.92 17.89 12.81
N LYS A 42 2.85 19.13 12.29
CA LYS A 42 1.79 19.58 11.37
C LYS A 42 1.65 18.73 10.10
N PHE A 43 2.74 18.15 9.61
CA PHE A 43 2.72 17.24 8.45
C PHE A 43 2.51 15.76 8.82
N MET A 44 2.33 15.44 10.10
CA MET A 44 2.12 14.09 10.61
C MET A 44 0.71 13.90 11.17
N SER A 45 0.26 14.81 12.02
CA SER A 45 -0.97 14.66 12.79
C SER A 45 -2.24 14.53 11.93
N GLY A 46 -2.29 15.15 10.75
CA GLY A 46 -3.44 15.10 9.83
C GLY A 46 -3.72 13.73 9.22
N LYS A 47 -2.74 12.83 9.22
CA LYS A 47 -2.93 11.47 8.71
C LYS A 47 -3.90 10.65 9.55
N PHE A 48 -3.86 10.75 10.87
CA PHE A 48 -4.60 9.88 11.77
C PHE A 48 -6.12 9.87 11.56
N PRO A 49 -6.84 11.03 11.55
CA PRO A 49 -8.28 11.03 11.31
C PRO A 49 -8.64 10.50 9.92
N LEU A 50 -7.77 10.71 8.94
CA LEU A 50 -7.98 10.26 7.57
C LEU A 50 -7.83 8.75 7.43
N MET A 51 -6.71 8.20 7.93
CA MET A 51 -6.33 6.79 7.73
C MET A 51 -7.11 5.83 8.63
N ILE A 52 -7.38 6.25 9.87
CA ILE A 52 -8.09 5.42 10.86
C ILE A 52 -9.60 5.49 10.68
N PHE A 53 -10.15 6.61 10.17
CA PHE A 53 -11.59 6.82 10.11
C PHE A 53 -12.10 7.12 8.69
N GLY A 54 -11.53 8.11 7.99
CA GLY A 54 -12.02 8.57 6.69
C GLY A 54 -12.03 7.47 5.63
N LEU A 55 -10.88 6.84 5.40
CA LEU A 55 -10.73 5.77 4.40
C LEU A 55 -11.56 4.52 4.71
N PRO A 56 -11.68 4.04 5.96
CA PRO A 56 -12.65 3.00 6.32
C PRO A 56 -14.10 3.39 6.01
N GLY A 57 -14.46 4.67 6.17
CA GLY A 57 -15.77 5.19 5.75
C GLY A 57 -15.97 5.08 4.24
N ALA A 58 -14.94 5.40 3.43
CA ALA A 58 -14.96 5.19 1.99
C ALA A 58 -15.08 3.71 1.62
N ALA A 59 -14.35 2.83 2.29
CA ALA A 59 -14.43 1.38 2.08
C ALA A 59 -15.85 0.85 2.35
N LEU A 60 -16.46 1.29 3.44
CA LEU A 60 -17.85 0.92 3.76
C LEU A 60 -18.82 1.44 2.70
N ALA A 61 -18.63 2.64 2.18
CA ALA A 61 -19.43 3.21 1.10
C ALA A 61 -19.33 2.37 -0.18
N MET A 62 -18.12 1.99 -0.59
CA MET A 62 -17.90 1.12 -1.74
C MET A 62 -18.54 -0.25 -1.54
N TYR A 63 -18.38 -0.87 -0.37
CA TYR A 63 -19.03 -2.14 -0.03
C TYR A 63 -20.56 -2.07 -0.10
N LYS A 64 -21.16 -1.04 0.49
CA LYS A 64 -22.63 -0.89 0.51
C LYS A 64 -23.23 -0.64 -0.88
N THR A 65 -22.46 0.01 -1.76
CA THR A 65 -22.90 0.32 -3.13
C THR A 65 -22.59 -0.79 -4.15
N ALA A 66 -21.80 -1.80 -3.78
CA ALA A 66 -21.47 -2.95 -4.64
C ALA A 66 -22.72 -3.79 -4.98
N LYS A 67 -22.70 -4.45 -6.16
CA LYS A 67 -23.73 -5.38 -6.61
C LYS A 67 -23.88 -6.55 -5.62
N PRO A 68 -25.09 -7.04 -5.30
CA PRO A 68 -25.31 -8.09 -4.31
C PRO A 68 -24.46 -9.34 -4.54
N GLU A 69 -24.29 -9.76 -5.79
CA GLU A 69 -23.57 -10.95 -6.21
C GLU A 69 -22.07 -10.86 -5.90
N LYS A 70 -21.51 -9.66 -5.99
CA LYS A 70 -20.08 -9.38 -5.78
C LYS A 70 -19.74 -8.99 -4.33
N LYS A 71 -20.73 -8.69 -3.50
CA LYS A 71 -20.52 -8.18 -2.11
C LYS A 71 -19.64 -9.06 -1.26
N LYS A 72 -19.77 -10.39 -1.35
CA LYS A 72 -18.99 -11.32 -0.52
C LYS A 72 -17.48 -11.23 -0.81
N ILE A 73 -17.12 -11.18 -2.09
CA ILE A 73 -15.72 -11.12 -2.53
C ILE A 73 -15.14 -9.74 -2.24
N VAL A 74 -15.85 -8.68 -2.66
CA VAL A 74 -15.42 -7.29 -2.48
C VAL A 74 -15.37 -6.91 -0.99
N GLY A 75 -16.28 -7.47 -0.18
CA GLY A 75 -16.31 -7.23 1.26
C GLY A 75 -15.03 -7.69 1.95
N GLY A 76 -14.52 -8.85 1.60
CA GLY A 76 -13.24 -9.35 2.14
C GLY A 76 -12.05 -8.45 1.74
N LEU A 77 -11.99 -8.05 0.47
CA LEU A 77 -10.96 -7.15 -0.05
C LEU A 77 -10.99 -5.79 0.67
N LEU A 78 -12.14 -5.13 0.68
CA LEU A 78 -12.28 -3.79 1.27
C LEU A 78 -12.09 -3.81 2.78
N PHE A 79 -12.55 -4.87 3.47
CA PHE A 79 -12.32 -5.03 4.90
C PHE A 79 -10.83 -5.20 5.23
N SER A 80 -10.13 -6.05 4.48
CA SER A 80 -8.68 -6.25 4.66
C SER A 80 -7.90 -4.95 4.41
N ALA A 81 -8.23 -4.22 3.33
CA ALA A 81 -7.59 -2.95 3.01
C ALA A 81 -7.90 -1.87 4.06
N ALA A 82 -9.15 -1.80 4.56
CA ALA A 82 -9.54 -0.88 5.62
C ALA A 82 -8.84 -1.21 6.95
N LEU A 83 -8.73 -2.49 7.30
CA LEU A 83 -8.02 -2.92 8.51
C LEU A 83 -6.52 -2.57 8.44
N THR A 84 -5.91 -2.74 7.28
CA THR A 84 -4.52 -2.33 7.03
C THR A 84 -4.36 -0.81 7.21
N SER A 85 -5.27 -0.01 6.65
CA SER A 85 -5.28 1.45 6.83
C SER A 85 -5.43 1.83 8.30
N ILE A 86 -6.36 1.22 9.04
CA ILE A 86 -6.58 1.50 10.46
C ILE A 86 -5.34 1.17 11.29
N LEU A 87 -4.80 -0.04 11.16
CA LEU A 87 -3.74 -0.52 12.03
C LEU A 87 -2.39 0.14 11.71
N THR A 88 -2.01 0.11 10.44
CA THR A 88 -0.66 0.53 10.03
C THR A 88 -0.61 1.90 9.36
N GLY A 89 -1.75 2.44 8.89
CA GLY A 89 -1.81 3.66 8.09
C GLY A 89 -1.33 3.46 6.63
N ILE A 90 -1.18 2.22 6.16
CA ILE A 90 -0.89 1.92 4.75
C ILE A 90 -2.21 1.98 3.97
N THR A 91 -2.32 2.92 3.05
CA THR A 91 -3.58 3.29 2.39
C THR A 91 -3.66 2.87 0.93
N GLU A 92 -2.51 2.57 0.31
CA GLU A 92 -2.41 2.24 -1.11
C GLU A 92 -3.39 1.12 -1.54
N PRO A 93 -3.57 0.01 -0.77
CA PRO A 93 -4.50 -1.02 -1.18
C PRO A 93 -5.95 -0.52 -1.28
N LEU A 94 -6.32 0.49 -0.48
CA LEU A 94 -7.65 1.07 -0.49
C LEU A 94 -7.76 2.21 -1.49
N GLU A 95 -6.79 3.12 -1.53
CA GLU A 95 -6.77 4.25 -2.45
C GLU A 95 -6.77 3.82 -3.91
N PHE A 96 -5.99 2.81 -4.27
CA PHE A 96 -5.93 2.29 -5.64
C PHE A 96 -7.27 1.71 -6.11
N THR A 97 -8.14 1.27 -5.19
CA THR A 97 -9.48 0.78 -5.57
C THR A 97 -10.37 1.87 -6.16
N PHE A 98 -10.11 3.14 -5.89
CA PHE A 98 -10.87 4.25 -6.47
C PHE A 98 -10.01 5.24 -7.27
N LEU A 99 -8.70 5.31 -7.06
CA LEU A 99 -7.81 6.18 -7.82
C LEU A 99 -7.91 5.94 -9.33
N PHE A 100 -7.78 4.68 -9.75
CA PHE A 100 -7.76 4.34 -11.18
C PHE A 100 -9.14 4.24 -11.81
N VAL A 101 -10.15 3.88 -11.04
CA VAL A 101 -11.51 3.62 -11.53
C VAL A 101 -12.42 4.85 -11.43
N ALA A 102 -12.15 5.68 -10.45
CA ALA A 102 -12.95 6.89 -10.15
C ALA A 102 -12.04 8.05 -9.69
N PRO A 103 -11.19 8.63 -10.57
CA PRO A 103 -10.23 9.68 -10.20
C PRO A 103 -10.86 10.89 -9.52
N PHE A 104 -12.14 11.15 -9.80
CA PHE A 104 -12.89 12.22 -9.16
C PHE A 104 -13.05 12.00 -7.64
N LEU A 105 -13.25 10.76 -7.20
CA LEU A 105 -13.26 10.43 -5.76
C LEU A 105 -11.90 10.67 -5.12
N TYR A 106 -10.83 10.39 -5.86
CA TYR A 106 -9.48 10.66 -5.38
C TYR A 106 -9.19 12.15 -5.24
N LEU A 107 -9.66 12.98 -6.18
CA LEU A 107 -9.57 14.44 -6.04
C LEU A 107 -10.25 14.94 -4.76
N ILE A 108 -11.45 14.43 -4.48
CA ILE A 108 -12.18 14.76 -3.24
C ILE A 108 -11.40 14.29 -2.02
N HIS A 109 -10.84 13.08 -2.07
CA HIS A 109 -9.97 12.56 -1.01
C HIS A 109 -8.78 13.50 -0.73
N CYS A 110 -8.10 14.00 -1.77
CA CYS A 110 -6.99 14.96 -1.62
C CYS A 110 -7.43 16.27 -0.93
N ILE A 111 -8.61 16.79 -1.25
CA ILE A 111 -9.17 17.98 -0.59
C ILE A 111 -9.40 17.70 0.90
N PHE A 112 -10.04 16.58 1.22
CA PHE A 112 -10.26 16.19 2.60
C PHE A 112 -8.96 15.88 3.35
N ALA A 113 -7.94 15.36 2.67
CA ALA A 113 -6.62 15.21 3.24
C ALA A 113 -6.05 16.56 3.68
N GLY A 114 -6.05 17.56 2.81
CA GLY A 114 -5.63 18.92 3.17
C GLY A 114 -6.40 19.51 4.34
N LEU A 115 -7.72 19.32 4.37
CA LEU A 115 -8.57 19.78 5.47
C LEU A 115 -8.26 19.05 6.79
N ALA A 116 -7.91 17.76 6.76
CA ALA A 116 -7.53 17.01 7.95
C ALA A 116 -6.25 17.58 8.59
N TYR A 117 -5.23 17.85 7.77
CA TYR A 117 -4.00 18.50 8.26
C TYR A 117 -4.27 19.89 8.85
N MET A 118 -5.07 20.69 8.16
CA MET A 118 -5.48 22.02 8.65
C MET A 118 -6.22 21.92 9.99
N LEU A 119 -7.19 21.03 10.12
CA LEU A 119 -7.96 20.86 11.36
C LEU A 119 -7.08 20.38 12.52
N MET A 120 -6.20 19.42 12.31
CA MET A 120 -5.29 18.95 13.35
C MET A 120 -4.34 20.06 13.82
N HIS A 121 -3.87 20.92 12.90
CA HIS A 121 -3.06 22.08 13.25
C HIS A 121 -3.84 23.11 14.06
N ILE A 122 -5.06 23.47 13.63
CA ILE A 122 -5.94 24.42 14.36
C ILE A 122 -6.28 23.89 15.76
N LEU A 123 -6.53 22.59 15.89
CA LEU A 123 -6.84 21.93 17.15
C LEU A 123 -5.60 21.62 18.00
N GLN A 124 -4.43 22.11 17.60
CA GLN A 124 -3.17 21.99 18.34
C GLN A 124 -2.82 20.51 18.66
N VAL A 125 -3.00 19.61 17.70
CA VAL A 125 -2.64 18.20 17.87
C VAL A 125 -1.17 17.99 17.58
N GLY A 126 -0.42 17.55 18.58
CA GLY A 126 1.02 17.31 18.53
C GLY A 126 1.36 15.81 18.51
N VAL A 127 0.84 15.04 17.55
CA VAL A 127 1.12 13.60 17.45
C VAL A 127 2.09 13.33 16.30
N GLY A 128 3.23 12.72 16.63
CA GLY A 128 4.21 12.27 15.64
C GLY A 128 3.90 10.89 15.09
N MET A 129 4.72 10.43 14.17
CA MET A 129 4.64 9.08 13.61
C MET A 129 6.04 8.58 13.21
N THR A 130 6.19 7.26 13.14
CA THR A 130 7.41 6.63 12.60
C THR A 130 7.26 6.30 11.12
N PHE A 131 6.15 5.66 10.76
CA PHE A 131 5.99 5.07 9.44
C PHE A 131 4.84 5.69 8.65
N SER A 132 3.58 5.49 9.07
CA SER A 132 2.46 5.89 8.20
C SER A 132 1.21 6.42 8.90
N GLY A 133 1.20 6.55 10.23
CA GLY A 133 0.13 7.24 10.96
C GLY A 133 -1.15 6.41 11.13
N GLY A 134 -1.02 5.11 11.39
CA GLY A 134 -2.12 4.24 11.79
C GLY A 134 -2.33 4.21 13.31
N LEU A 135 -3.18 3.29 13.76
CA LEU A 135 -3.51 3.11 15.17
C LEU A 135 -2.30 2.74 16.02
N ILE A 136 -1.33 2.03 15.44
CA ILE A 136 -0.07 1.68 16.12
C ILE A 136 0.69 2.95 16.48
N ASP A 137 0.93 3.83 15.51
CA ASP A 137 1.62 5.10 15.75
C ASP A 137 0.81 6.01 16.68
N LEU A 138 -0.53 6.07 16.52
CA LEU A 138 -1.40 6.83 17.42
C LEU A 138 -1.28 6.35 18.86
N THR A 139 -1.20 5.04 19.08
CA THR A 139 -1.04 4.48 20.43
C THR A 139 0.30 4.85 21.02
N LEU A 140 1.39 4.65 20.28
CA LEU A 140 2.75 4.88 20.76
C LEU A 140 3.07 6.37 20.98
N PHE A 141 2.61 7.23 20.08
CA PHE A 141 3.03 8.65 20.02
C PHE A 141 1.92 9.64 20.36
N GLY A 142 0.67 9.19 20.46
CA GLY A 142 -0.46 9.99 20.86
C GLY A 142 -0.97 9.62 22.25
N ILE A 143 -1.37 8.38 22.44
CA ILE A 143 -2.06 7.91 23.66
C ILE A 143 -1.09 7.74 24.83
N LEU A 144 0.01 7.01 24.62
CA LEU A 144 0.99 6.72 25.68
C LEU A 144 1.65 7.98 26.28
N PRO A 145 2.03 9.01 25.50
CA PRO A 145 2.55 10.25 26.09
C PRO A 145 1.51 11.07 26.84
N GLY A 146 0.23 10.77 26.68
CA GLY A 146 -0.88 11.43 27.35
C GLY A 146 -1.44 12.65 26.62
N ASN A 147 -2.72 12.94 26.86
CA ASN A 147 -3.44 14.00 26.16
C ASN A 147 -2.86 15.39 26.41
N GLY A 148 -2.28 15.65 27.59
CA GLY A 148 -1.65 16.93 27.91
C GLY A 148 -0.48 17.26 26.98
N ARG A 149 0.30 16.25 26.55
CA ARG A 149 1.43 16.45 25.64
C ARG A 149 1.04 16.46 24.16
N THR A 150 -0.06 15.78 23.78
CA THR A 150 -0.35 15.45 22.39
C THR A 150 -1.67 16.01 21.86
N ASN A 151 -2.62 16.27 22.74
CA ASN A 151 -4.03 16.59 22.42
C ASN A 151 -4.70 15.53 21.51
N TRP A 152 -4.33 14.26 21.67
CA TRP A 152 -4.76 13.16 20.79
C TRP A 152 -6.27 12.92 20.77
N LEU A 153 -7.01 13.31 21.81
CA LEU A 153 -8.48 13.13 21.87
C LEU A 153 -9.21 13.85 20.74
N MET A 154 -8.60 14.88 20.14
CA MET A 154 -9.17 15.58 18.98
C MET A 154 -9.15 14.67 17.72
N ILE A 155 -8.23 13.69 17.64
CA ILE A 155 -8.15 12.78 16.50
C ILE A 155 -9.41 11.93 16.34
N PRO A 156 -9.87 11.13 17.34
CA PRO A 156 -11.12 10.40 17.20
C PRO A 156 -12.35 11.31 17.07
N LEU A 157 -12.36 12.48 17.73
CA LEU A 157 -13.47 13.41 17.60
C LEU A 157 -13.66 13.87 16.15
N VAL A 158 -12.61 14.35 15.51
CA VAL A 158 -12.62 14.72 14.08
C VAL A 158 -12.78 13.50 13.20
N GLY A 159 -12.13 12.38 13.56
CA GLY A 159 -12.16 11.13 12.82
C GLY A 159 -13.57 10.56 12.63
N ILE A 160 -14.41 10.58 13.68
CA ILE A 160 -15.82 10.16 13.56
C ILE A 160 -16.56 11.03 12.54
N GLY A 161 -16.34 12.35 12.57
CA GLY A 161 -16.88 13.24 11.55
C GLY A 161 -16.42 12.88 10.15
N TYR A 162 -15.12 12.59 9.98
CA TYR A 162 -14.54 12.12 8.70
C TYR A 162 -15.15 10.82 8.23
N PHE A 163 -15.32 9.83 9.11
CA PHE A 163 -15.96 8.55 8.77
C PHE A 163 -17.37 8.77 8.20
N ILE A 164 -18.17 9.58 8.89
CA ILE A 164 -19.55 9.89 8.47
C ILE A 164 -19.57 10.60 7.12
N VAL A 165 -18.76 11.66 6.97
CA VAL A 165 -18.69 12.45 5.73
C VAL A 165 -18.22 11.57 4.55
N TYR A 166 -17.16 10.79 4.73
CA TYR A 166 -16.68 9.88 3.69
C TYR A 166 -17.73 8.85 3.29
N TYR A 167 -18.37 8.23 4.26
CA TYR A 167 -19.40 7.23 3.98
C TYR A 167 -20.56 7.80 3.15
N PHE A 168 -21.13 8.91 3.58
CA PHE A 168 -22.28 9.48 2.87
C PHE A 168 -21.88 10.10 1.53
N LEU A 169 -20.80 10.86 1.49
CA LEU A 169 -20.35 11.54 0.27
C LEU A 169 -19.93 10.52 -0.81
N PHE A 170 -19.11 9.53 -0.46
CA PHE A 170 -18.71 8.48 -1.40
C PHE A 170 -19.93 7.66 -1.87
N SER A 171 -20.83 7.27 -0.95
CA SER A 171 -22.06 6.55 -1.32
C SER A 171 -22.92 7.35 -2.30
N PHE A 172 -23.07 8.66 -2.05
CA PHE A 172 -23.83 9.55 -2.93
C PHE A 172 -23.17 9.69 -4.31
N LEU A 173 -21.87 9.97 -4.35
CA LEU A 173 -21.13 10.18 -5.61
C LEU A 173 -21.04 8.90 -6.44
N ILE A 174 -20.78 7.75 -5.82
CA ILE A 174 -20.74 6.46 -6.50
C ILE A 174 -22.07 6.16 -7.17
N LYS A 175 -23.19 6.41 -6.50
CA LYS A 175 -24.53 6.19 -7.06
C LYS A 175 -24.87 7.22 -8.11
N LYS A 176 -24.65 8.51 -7.84
CA LYS A 176 -25.02 9.62 -8.73
C LYS A 176 -24.29 9.55 -10.08
N PHE A 177 -23.00 9.27 -10.06
CA PHE A 177 -22.15 9.21 -11.26
C PHE A 177 -21.97 7.80 -11.80
N ASN A 178 -22.65 6.80 -11.21
CA ASN A 178 -22.53 5.39 -11.56
C ASN A 178 -21.06 4.92 -11.66
N LEU A 179 -20.25 5.32 -10.67
CA LEU A 179 -18.81 5.02 -10.69
C LEU A 179 -18.57 3.52 -10.54
N LYS A 180 -17.60 3.01 -11.31
CA LYS A 180 -17.27 1.57 -11.38
C LYS A 180 -16.29 1.16 -10.27
N THR A 181 -16.59 1.54 -9.03
CA THR A 181 -15.82 1.10 -7.85
C THR A 181 -15.90 -0.42 -7.66
N PRO A 182 -15.03 -1.04 -6.84
CA PRO A 182 -15.01 -2.49 -6.66
C PRO A 182 -16.39 -3.09 -6.41
N GLY A 183 -16.75 -4.10 -7.19
CA GLY A 183 -18.05 -4.76 -7.18
C GLY A 183 -19.16 -4.05 -7.96
N ARG A 184 -18.83 -2.99 -8.70
CA ARG A 184 -19.75 -2.30 -9.63
C ARG A 184 -19.31 -2.37 -11.08
N GLU A 185 -18.25 -3.11 -11.38
CA GLU A 185 -17.76 -3.34 -12.73
C GLU A 185 -18.83 -4.03 -13.57
N ASP A 186 -18.87 -3.75 -14.89
CA ASP A 186 -19.73 -4.45 -15.84
C ASP A 186 -19.16 -5.87 -16.05
N ASP A 187 -20.05 -6.84 -16.26
CA ASP A 187 -19.71 -8.28 -16.25
C ASP A 187 -18.82 -8.74 -17.42
N ASP A 188 -18.55 -7.86 -18.40
CA ASP A 188 -17.88 -8.22 -19.66
C ASP A 188 -16.35 -8.37 -19.58
N ASN A 189 -15.70 -8.01 -18.49
CA ASN A 189 -14.25 -8.23 -18.33
C ASN A 189 -13.81 -8.23 -16.87
N ALA A 190 -13.34 -9.33 -16.45
CA ALA A 190 -12.51 -9.61 -15.28
C ALA A 190 -13.22 -10.36 -14.16
N GLU A 191 -13.04 -11.65 -14.19
CA GLU A 191 -12.85 -12.41 -12.97
C GLU A 191 -11.65 -11.80 -12.20
N VAL A 192 -11.90 -10.85 -11.33
CA VAL A 192 -11.00 -10.61 -10.21
C VAL A 192 -11.24 -11.74 -9.22
N LYS A 193 -10.80 -12.94 -9.58
CA LYS A 193 -10.65 -14.06 -8.67
C LYS A 193 -9.49 -13.73 -7.74
N LEU A 194 -9.78 -13.19 -6.60
CA LEU A 194 -8.94 -13.38 -5.42
C LEU A 194 -8.98 -14.89 -5.13
N TYR A 195 -7.94 -15.57 -5.56
CA TYR A 195 -7.77 -16.98 -5.24
C TYR A 195 -7.70 -17.14 -3.73
N THR A 196 -8.73 -17.72 -3.14
CA THR A 196 -8.70 -18.14 -1.75
C THR A 196 -7.85 -19.41 -1.63
N LYS A 197 -7.36 -19.70 -0.44
CA LYS A 197 -6.63 -20.95 -0.18
C LYS A 197 -7.44 -22.21 -0.57
N ALA A 198 -8.78 -22.08 -0.54
CA ALA A 198 -9.71 -23.10 -0.99
C ALA A 198 -9.70 -23.27 -2.52
N ASP A 199 -9.63 -22.17 -3.27
CA ASP A 199 -9.56 -22.23 -4.75
C ASP A 199 -8.24 -22.83 -5.24
N VAL A 200 -7.14 -22.56 -4.53
CA VAL A 200 -5.84 -23.18 -4.78
C VAL A 200 -5.87 -24.68 -4.47
N ASN A 201 -6.55 -25.08 -3.40
CA ASN A 201 -6.69 -26.49 -3.04
C ASN A 201 -7.69 -27.23 -3.96
N ALA A 202 -8.77 -26.57 -4.41
CA ALA A 202 -9.69 -27.11 -5.40
C ALA A 202 -8.99 -27.32 -6.76
N LYS A 203 -8.19 -26.34 -7.22
CA LYS A 203 -7.35 -26.54 -8.43
C LYS A 203 -6.31 -27.65 -8.27
N LYS A 204 -5.74 -27.84 -7.07
CA LYS A 204 -4.87 -29.00 -6.81
C LYS A 204 -5.62 -30.33 -6.82
N GLY A 205 -6.91 -30.33 -6.46
CA GLY A 205 -7.78 -31.51 -6.55
C GLY A 205 -8.24 -31.85 -7.97
N GLU A 206 -8.42 -30.83 -8.82
CA GLU A 206 -8.80 -31.01 -10.25
C GLU A 206 -7.62 -31.38 -11.15
N VAL A 207 -6.39 -31.08 -10.74
CA VAL A 207 -5.14 -31.48 -11.46
C VAL A 207 -4.88 -32.99 -11.37
N GLN A 208 -5.64 -33.76 -10.54
CA GLN A 208 -5.59 -35.23 -10.58
C GLN A 208 -6.54 -35.85 -11.60
N SER A 209 -7.27 -35.06 -12.39
CA SER A 209 -8.20 -35.62 -13.40
C SER A 209 -8.23 -34.84 -14.73
N GLY A 210 -7.13 -34.28 -15.20
CA GLY A 210 -7.11 -33.57 -16.47
C GLY A 210 -5.70 -33.18 -16.93
N GLU A 211 -5.05 -34.09 -17.64
CA GLU A 211 -3.88 -33.77 -18.45
C GLU A 211 -4.22 -32.69 -19.49
N LYS A 212 -3.79 -31.42 -19.21
CA LYS A 212 -3.55 -30.39 -20.25
C LYS A 212 -3.21 -28.97 -19.74
N SER A 213 -2.45 -28.81 -18.65
CA SER A 213 -1.96 -27.44 -18.26
C SER A 213 -0.52 -27.44 -17.75
N ALA A 214 0.12 -28.59 -17.61
CA ALA A 214 1.51 -28.67 -17.15
C ALA A 214 2.51 -28.19 -18.21
N ASN A 215 2.21 -28.35 -19.50
CA ASN A 215 3.16 -28.08 -20.58
C ASN A 215 3.44 -26.57 -20.79
N ALA A 216 2.52 -25.68 -20.54
CA ALA A 216 2.72 -24.24 -20.84
C ALA A 216 3.62 -23.52 -19.85
N ASP A 217 3.56 -23.87 -18.56
CA ASP A 217 4.40 -23.26 -17.52
C ASP A 217 5.80 -23.91 -17.52
N ASP A 218 5.91 -25.19 -17.82
CA ASP A 218 7.19 -25.89 -18.01
C ASP A 218 7.89 -25.39 -19.28
N ASP A 219 7.17 -25.16 -20.37
CA ASP A 219 7.69 -24.60 -21.62
C ASP A 219 8.21 -23.15 -21.38
N LEU A 220 7.48 -22.32 -20.60
CA LEU A 220 7.92 -21.00 -20.25
C LEU A 220 9.19 -21.02 -19.40
N SER A 221 9.24 -21.90 -18.41
CA SER A 221 10.40 -22.06 -17.54
C SER A 221 11.62 -22.54 -18.31
N MET A 222 11.44 -23.50 -19.19
CA MET A 222 12.52 -23.96 -20.08
C MET A 222 13.00 -22.87 -21.03
N ALA A 223 12.10 -22.06 -21.59
CA ALA A 223 12.46 -20.92 -22.43
C ALA A 223 13.27 -19.87 -21.68
N ILE A 224 12.91 -19.59 -20.41
CA ILE A 224 13.65 -18.66 -19.55
C ILE A 224 15.04 -19.20 -19.22
N VAL A 225 15.15 -20.47 -18.82
CA VAL A 225 16.44 -21.13 -18.57
C VAL A 225 17.33 -21.10 -19.82
N HIS A 226 16.75 -21.39 -20.99
CA HIS A 226 17.46 -21.30 -22.26
C HIS A 226 17.91 -19.86 -22.58
N GLY A 227 17.05 -18.86 -22.32
CA GLY A 227 17.36 -17.45 -22.48
C GLY A 227 18.45 -16.94 -21.53
N LEU A 228 18.62 -17.56 -20.37
CA LEU A 228 19.69 -17.27 -19.42
C LEU A 228 21.01 -17.99 -19.75
N GLY A 229 21.07 -18.73 -20.84
CA GLY A 229 22.27 -19.44 -21.28
C GLY A 229 22.35 -20.90 -20.86
N GLY A 230 21.22 -21.46 -20.39
CA GLY A 230 21.12 -22.85 -19.96
C GLY A 230 21.31 -23.02 -18.44
N LYS A 231 20.90 -24.18 -17.93
CA LYS A 231 20.92 -24.50 -16.49
C LYS A 231 22.33 -24.43 -15.90
N SER A 232 23.35 -24.81 -16.65
CA SER A 232 24.76 -24.77 -16.23
C SER A 232 25.32 -23.34 -16.10
N ASN A 233 24.67 -22.35 -16.71
CA ASN A 233 25.08 -20.95 -16.65
C ASN A 233 24.42 -20.20 -15.47
N ILE A 234 23.42 -20.79 -14.82
CA ILE A 234 22.68 -20.16 -13.72
C ILE A 234 23.26 -20.59 -12.38
N GLU A 235 23.83 -19.65 -11.63
CA GLU A 235 24.37 -19.90 -10.30
C GLU A 235 23.33 -19.69 -9.20
N SER A 236 22.50 -18.64 -9.34
CA SER A 236 21.44 -18.35 -8.39
C SER A 236 20.25 -17.65 -9.05
N VAL A 237 19.05 -17.89 -8.50
CA VAL A 237 17.80 -17.24 -8.93
C VAL A 237 17.09 -16.67 -7.73
N ASP A 238 16.84 -15.37 -7.74
CA ASP A 238 16.03 -14.65 -6.77
C ASP A 238 15.04 -13.72 -7.48
N CYS A 239 14.10 -13.13 -6.77
CA CYS A 239 13.20 -12.15 -7.34
C CYS A 239 12.89 -11.02 -6.34
N CYS A 240 12.63 -9.83 -6.86
CA CYS A 240 11.91 -8.79 -6.14
C CYS A 240 10.47 -8.67 -6.69
N ILE A 241 9.73 -7.65 -6.29
CA ILE A 241 8.30 -7.49 -6.65
C ILE A 241 8.04 -7.54 -8.17
N THR A 242 9.01 -7.11 -9.01
CA THR A 242 8.81 -6.97 -10.46
C THR A 242 9.92 -7.58 -11.31
N ARG A 243 11.03 -8.07 -10.72
CA ARG A 243 12.22 -8.49 -11.45
C ARG A 243 12.72 -9.84 -10.98
N LEU A 244 12.96 -10.73 -11.92
CA LEU A 244 13.75 -11.93 -11.68
C LEU A 244 15.23 -11.52 -11.66
N ARG A 245 15.95 -11.91 -10.62
CA ARG A 245 17.37 -11.62 -10.41
C ARG A 245 18.15 -12.90 -10.49
N CYS A 246 18.98 -13.03 -11.49
CA CYS A 246 19.82 -14.20 -11.68
C CYS A 246 21.30 -13.80 -11.58
N THR A 247 22.10 -14.67 -10.96
CA THR A 247 23.55 -14.64 -11.11
C THR A 247 23.92 -15.72 -12.12
N VAL A 248 24.71 -15.35 -13.13
CA VAL A 248 25.13 -16.24 -14.20
C VAL A 248 26.65 -16.33 -14.26
N ALA A 249 27.19 -17.48 -14.66
CA ALA A 249 28.61 -17.68 -14.80
C ALA A 249 29.19 -16.85 -15.97
N ASP A 250 28.47 -16.79 -17.10
CA ASP A 250 28.84 -15.98 -18.26
C ASP A 250 27.63 -15.20 -18.79
N SER A 251 27.66 -13.87 -18.66
CA SER A 251 26.60 -12.98 -19.14
C SER A 251 26.52 -12.84 -20.67
N ASN A 252 27.55 -13.28 -21.41
CA ASN A 252 27.53 -13.28 -22.89
C ASN A 252 26.62 -14.38 -23.45
N LEU A 253 26.37 -15.43 -22.69
CA LEU A 253 25.44 -16.51 -23.06
C LEU A 253 23.97 -16.13 -22.88
N VAL A 254 23.68 -14.99 -22.23
CA VAL A 254 22.31 -14.54 -21.98
C VAL A 254 21.72 -13.89 -23.22
N ARG A 255 20.60 -14.43 -23.68
CA ARG A 255 19.91 -14.04 -24.92
C ARG A 255 18.69 -13.19 -24.62
N ASP A 256 18.84 -11.87 -24.79
CA ASP A 256 17.78 -10.89 -24.50
C ASP A 256 16.54 -11.06 -25.38
N ASP A 257 16.74 -11.46 -26.65
CA ASP A 257 15.68 -11.75 -27.61
C ASP A 257 14.76 -12.89 -27.14
N VAL A 258 15.35 -13.96 -26.63
CA VAL A 258 14.63 -15.11 -26.09
C VAL A 258 13.88 -14.71 -24.81
N LEU A 259 14.53 -14.01 -23.88
CA LEU A 259 13.90 -13.56 -22.65
C LEU A 259 12.75 -12.57 -22.90
N LYS A 260 12.86 -11.69 -23.89
CA LYS A 260 11.76 -10.80 -24.28
C LYS A 260 10.61 -11.60 -24.91
N ALA A 261 10.87 -12.63 -25.67
CA ALA A 261 9.84 -13.51 -26.23
C ALA A 261 9.03 -14.25 -25.15
N THR A 262 9.58 -14.45 -23.95
CA THR A 262 8.85 -15.01 -22.79
C THR A 262 7.95 -14.00 -22.08
N GLY A 263 7.83 -12.77 -22.59
CA GLY A 263 7.00 -11.71 -22.03
C GLY A 263 7.73 -10.80 -21.05
N ALA A 264 9.06 -10.80 -21.03
CA ALA A 264 9.83 -9.84 -20.26
C ALA A 264 9.74 -8.43 -20.88
N ALA A 265 9.44 -7.42 -20.07
CA ALA A 265 9.43 -6.02 -20.48
C ALA A 265 10.84 -5.47 -20.76
N GLY A 266 11.88 -6.09 -20.18
CA GLY A 266 13.27 -5.70 -20.38
C GLY A 266 14.25 -6.64 -19.68
N VAL A 267 15.50 -6.60 -20.13
CA VAL A 267 16.62 -7.36 -19.54
C VAL A 267 17.74 -6.35 -19.24
N VAL A 268 18.28 -6.38 -18.03
CA VAL A 268 19.40 -5.55 -17.59
C VAL A 268 20.53 -6.45 -17.14
N LYS A 269 21.71 -6.30 -17.73
CA LYS A 269 22.92 -7.04 -17.40
C LYS A 269 23.91 -6.12 -16.68
N ALA A 270 24.48 -6.59 -15.58
CA ALA A 270 25.51 -5.87 -14.81
C ALA A 270 26.53 -6.88 -14.27
N GLY A 271 27.63 -7.07 -15.00
CA GLY A 271 28.60 -8.11 -14.68
C GLY A 271 27.98 -9.50 -14.77
N ALA A 272 28.11 -10.32 -13.72
CA ALA A 272 27.49 -11.62 -13.59
C ALA A 272 25.98 -11.54 -13.24
N GLY A 273 25.46 -10.36 -12.86
CA GLY A 273 24.07 -10.16 -12.48
C GLY A 273 23.19 -9.87 -13.69
N VAL A 274 22.08 -10.61 -13.82
CA VAL A 274 21.05 -10.43 -14.85
C VAL A 274 19.72 -10.17 -14.18
N GLN A 275 19.03 -9.09 -14.58
CA GLN A 275 17.71 -8.75 -14.09
C GLN A 275 16.72 -8.79 -15.26
N VAL A 276 15.71 -9.63 -15.16
CA VAL A 276 14.66 -9.79 -16.17
C VAL A 276 13.35 -9.23 -15.60
N ILE A 277 12.75 -8.26 -16.28
CA ILE A 277 11.59 -7.51 -15.80
C ILE A 277 10.32 -8.19 -16.28
N TYR A 278 9.64 -8.93 -15.38
CA TYR A 278 8.37 -9.62 -15.65
C TYR A 278 7.15 -8.95 -15.00
N GLY A 279 7.37 -7.88 -14.18
CA GLY A 279 6.30 -7.26 -13.40
C GLY A 279 5.77 -8.18 -12.29
N PRO A 280 4.48 -8.04 -11.89
CA PRO A 280 3.91 -8.76 -10.75
C PRO A 280 3.92 -10.29 -10.88
N ARG A 281 4.11 -10.84 -12.09
CA ARG A 281 4.16 -12.28 -12.37
C ARG A 281 5.47 -12.96 -11.97
N VAL A 282 6.47 -12.19 -11.58
CA VAL A 282 7.83 -12.69 -11.32
C VAL A 282 7.89 -13.76 -10.22
N THR A 283 7.06 -13.63 -9.19
CA THR A 283 7.04 -14.60 -8.08
C THR A 283 6.57 -15.98 -8.53
N LEU A 284 5.56 -16.03 -9.42
CA LEU A 284 5.08 -17.26 -10.00
C LEU A 284 6.15 -17.89 -10.93
N ILE A 285 6.80 -17.07 -11.75
CA ILE A 285 7.89 -17.51 -12.63
C ILE A 285 9.04 -18.10 -11.82
N LYS A 286 9.46 -17.45 -10.72
CA LYS A 286 10.51 -17.98 -9.84
C LYS A 286 10.14 -19.33 -9.22
N SER A 287 8.87 -19.53 -8.86
CA SER A 287 8.44 -20.80 -8.23
C SER A 287 8.44 -21.99 -9.18
N ASN A 288 8.47 -21.74 -10.50
CA ASN A 288 8.46 -22.76 -11.55
C ASN A 288 9.85 -22.98 -12.18
N LEU A 289 10.85 -22.17 -11.82
CA LEU A 289 12.24 -22.27 -12.24
C LEU A 289 13.07 -23.12 -11.28
#